data_9c077a13172bb4c87d75bf249b3800d3
#
_entry.id   9c077a13172bb4c87d75bf249b3800d3
#
_cell.length_a   1.000
_cell.length_b   1.000
_cell.length_c   1.000
_cell.angle_alpha   90.00
_cell.angle_beta   90.00
_cell.angle_gamma   90.00
#
_symmetry.space_group_name_H-M   'P 1'
#
loop_
_entity.id
_entity.type
_entity.pdbx_description
1 polymer ?
#
loop_
_entity_poly.entity_id
_entity_poly.type
_entity_poly.pdbx_seq_one_letter_code
_entity_poly.pdbx_strand_id
1 'polypeptide(L)'
;MINLQMAEFVRSAAKKEDFPRDGLPQIVFSGRSNVGKSSVINRLLGRKNFARVGSAPGKTTHINYFKIDGKFYLVDLPGYGYAKVSQAEKARWGRLIQAWFDDPTLMTLGCMLVDARHKPTADDCTMGNWFKETGRPFVVVANKLDKLKKSEIEPNLQRIRETLELDDSVKVIPFSAEKGDGRDALLGELAAHIGEGFR
;
A
#
# COMPACT_ATOMS: atom_id res chain seq x y z
N MET A 1 5.60 -12.26 -19.15
CA MET A 1 6.18 -11.32 -18.16
C MET A 1 5.50 -9.97 -18.28
N ILE A 2 5.19 -9.34 -17.17
CA ILE A 2 4.47 -8.06 -17.08
C ILE A 2 5.44 -6.89 -17.21
N ASN A 3 5.12 -5.92 -18.05
CA ASN A 3 5.90 -4.69 -18.20
C ASN A 3 5.37 -3.61 -17.23
N LEU A 4 6.10 -3.38 -16.14
CA LEU A 4 5.74 -2.39 -15.12
C LEU A 4 5.72 -0.95 -15.63
N GLN A 5 6.41 -0.64 -16.73
CA GLN A 5 6.41 0.71 -17.32
C GLN A 5 5.12 1.00 -18.10
N MET A 6 4.37 -0.05 -18.49
CA MET A 6 3.05 0.08 -19.10
C MET A 6 1.97 0.28 -18.03
N ALA A 7 2.08 1.37 -17.32
CA ALA A 7 1.15 1.76 -16.27
C ALA A 7 0.30 2.93 -16.75
N GLU A 8 -1.01 2.81 -16.60
CA GLU A 8 -1.98 3.85 -16.95
C GLU A 8 -2.93 4.14 -15.78
N PHE A 9 -3.27 5.40 -15.60
CA PHE A 9 -4.32 5.78 -14.66
C PHE A 9 -5.69 5.46 -15.28
N VAL A 10 -6.54 4.72 -14.54
CA VAL A 10 -7.87 4.33 -15.02
C VAL A 10 -8.94 5.23 -14.44
N ARG A 11 -9.00 5.35 -13.12
CA ARG A 11 -10.01 6.17 -12.44
C ARG A 11 -9.68 6.45 -10.97
N SER A 12 -10.36 7.46 -10.43
CA SER A 12 -10.49 7.69 -8.99
C SER A 12 -11.89 7.28 -8.55
N ALA A 13 -11.98 6.28 -7.68
CA ALA A 13 -13.24 5.79 -7.14
C ALA A 13 -13.66 6.60 -5.92
N ALA A 14 -14.87 7.15 -5.94
CA ALA A 14 -15.48 7.90 -4.84
C ALA A 14 -16.54 7.09 -4.08
N LYS A 15 -17.03 5.99 -4.67
CA LYS A 15 -18.07 5.13 -4.15
C LYS A 15 -17.89 3.68 -4.64
N LYS A 16 -18.59 2.74 -4.02
CA LYS A 16 -18.49 1.30 -4.25
C LYS A 16 -18.72 0.90 -5.71
N GLU A 17 -19.62 1.59 -6.39
CA GLU A 17 -19.98 1.31 -7.79
C GLU A 17 -18.85 1.64 -8.78
N ASP A 18 -17.87 2.44 -8.33
CA ASP A 18 -16.70 2.80 -9.14
C ASP A 18 -15.60 1.73 -9.11
N PHE A 19 -15.70 0.72 -8.23
CA PHE A 19 -14.66 -0.30 -8.10
C PHE A 19 -14.62 -1.22 -9.31
N PRO A 20 -13.46 -1.42 -9.97
CA PRO A 20 -13.33 -2.38 -11.07
C PRO A 20 -13.66 -3.80 -10.62
N ARG A 21 -14.43 -4.52 -11.44
CA ARG A 21 -14.88 -5.90 -11.19
C ARG A 21 -14.71 -6.77 -12.45
N ASP A 22 -13.67 -6.51 -13.22
CA ASP A 22 -13.35 -7.23 -14.45
C ASP A 22 -12.54 -8.52 -14.21
N GLY A 23 -12.34 -8.90 -12.95
CA GLY A 23 -11.66 -10.13 -12.56
C GLY A 23 -10.12 -10.04 -12.60
N LEU A 24 -9.55 -8.89 -12.94
CA LEU A 24 -8.10 -8.72 -12.89
C LEU A 24 -7.60 -8.68 -11.43
N PRO A 25 -6.41 -9.25 -11.15
CA PRO A 25 -5.80 -9.14 -9.84
C PRO A 25 -5.67 -7.69 -9.37
N GLN A 26 -5.92 -7.44 -8.07
CA GLN A 26 -5.80 -6.11 -7.47
C GLN A 26 -4.76 -6.14 -6.34
N ILE A 27 -3.68 -5.39 -6.51
CA ILE A 27 -2.63 -5.19 -5.51
C ILE A 27 -2.85 -3.85 -4.82
N VAL A 28 -3.09 -3.89 -3.52
CA VAL A 28 -3.57 -2.73 -2.75
C VAL A 28 -2.46 -2.12 -1.93
N PHE A 29 -2.28 -0.83 -2.05
CA PHE A 29 -1.33 -0.05 -1.26
C PHE A 29 -2.06 0.84 -0.27
N SER A 30 -1.77 0.67 1.01
CA SER A 30 -2.25 1.51 2.11
C SER A 30 -1.10 2.08 2.91
N GLY A 31 -1.34 3.14 3.65
CA GLY A 31 -0.34 3.72 4.52
C GLY A 31 -0.75 5.10 5.02
N ARG A 32 -0.14 5.53 6.11
CA ARG A 32 -0.31 6.88 6.64
C ARG A 32 0.09 7.93 5.61
N SER A 33 -0.50 9.11 5.75
CA SER A 33 -0.02 10.32 5.07
C SER A 33 1.49 10.50 5.34
N ASN A 34 2.27 10.79 4.30
CA ASN A 34 3.73 10.98 4.34
C ASN A 34 4.58 9.73 4.70
N VAL A 35 4.01 8.53 4.71
CA VAL A 35 4.78 7.28 4.87
C VAL A 35 5.68 6.99 3.65
N GLY A 36 5.41 7.64 2.52
CA GLY A 36 6.14 7.46 1.26
C GLY A 36 5.46 6.49 0.28
N LYS A 37 4.13 6.29 0.40
CA LYS A 37 3.36 5.36 -0.45
C LYS A 37 3.54 5.64 -1.94
N SER A 38 3.34 6.90 -2.38
CA SER A 38 3.55 7.29 -3.78
C SER A 38 5.00 7.08 -4.25
N SER A 39 5.97 7.30 -3.36
CA SER A 39 7.39 7.06 -3.67
C SER A 39 7.69 5.57 -3.85
N VAL A 40 7.09 4.69 -3.03
CA VAL A 40 7.21 3.23 -3.18
C VAL A 40 6.59 2.78 -4.50
N ILE A 41 5.38 3.24 -4.81
CA ILE A 41 4.69 2.93 -6.08
C ILE A 41 5.55 3.38 -7.27
N ASN A 42 6.05 4.60 -7.26
CA ASN A 42 6.91 5.12 -8.33
C ASN A 42 8.21 4.30 -8.46
N ARG A 43 8.81 3.89 -7.34
CA ARG A 43 10.00 3.03 -7.33
C ARG A 43 9.72 1.65 -7.91
N LEU A 44 8.58 1.03 -7.58
CA LEU A 44 8.17 -0.26 -8.14
C LEU A 44 8.01 -0.18 -9.66
N LEU A 45 7.32 0.83 -10.14
CA LEU A 45 7.05 1.02 -11.57
C LEU A 45 8.25 1.52 -12.38
N GLY A 46 9.37 1.90 -11.72
CA GLY A 46 10.52 2.51 -12.39
C GLY A 46 10.18 3.86 -13.03
N ARG A 47 9.16 4.58 -12.53
CA ARG A 47 8.67 5.84 -13.09
C ARG A 47 8.78 6.98 -12.07
N LYS A 48 9.16 8.16 -12.55
CA LYS A 48 9.17 9.39 -11.74
C LYS A 48 7.79 10.06 -11.81
N ASN A 49 7.26 10.47 -10.66
CA ASN A 49 6.02 11.27 -10.54
C ASN A 49 4.75 10.66 -11.15
N PHE A 50 4.68 9.36 -11.33
CA PHE A 50 3.49 8.67 -11.85
C PHE A 50 2.38 8.66 -10.79
N ALA A 51 2.64 8.09 -9.63
CA ALA A 51 1.82 8.36 -8.45
C ALA A 51 2.30 9.69 -7.86
N ARG A 52 1.41 10.66 -7.69
CA ARG A 52 1.79 12.03 -7.30
C ARG A 52 2.40 12.06 -5.91
N VAL A 53 3.70 12.38 -5.86
CA VAL A 53 4.41 12.67 -4.62
C VAL A 53 4.12 14.13 -4.26
N GLY A 54 3.63 14.38 -3.05
CA GLY A 54 3.45 15.75 -2.55
C GLY A 54 2.19 16.46 -3.05
N SER A 55 1.15 15.73 -3.48
CA SER A 55 -0.19 16.33 -3.55
C SER A 55 -0.53 16.92 -2.19
N ALA A 56 -1.01 18.15 -2.16
CA ALA A 56 -1.31 18.86 -0.92
C ALA A 56 -2.08 17.92 0.03
N PRO A 57 -1.63 17.80 1.29
CA PRO A 57 -2.25 16.92 2.25
C PRO A 57 -3.75 17.21 2.36
N GLY A 58 -4.60 16.18 2.35
CA GLY A 58 -6.06 16.31 2.44
C GLY A 58 -6.82 16.35 1.11
N LYS A 59 -6.17 16.24 -0.06
CA LYS A 59 -6.86 16.27 -1.35
C LYS A 59 -7.25 14.91 -1.94
N THR A 60 -6.75 13.79 -1.43
CA THR A 60 -7.06 12.47 -1.98
C THR A 60 -8.01 11.73 -1.06
N THR A 61 -9.30 11.93 -1.27
CA THR A 61 -10.38 11.19 -0.60
C THR A 61 -10.92 10.04 -1.46
N HIS A 62 -10.21 9.70 -2.53
CA HIS A 62 -10.60 8.69 -3.53
C HIS A 62 -9.60 7.54 -3.56
N ILE A 63 -10.07 6.38 -3.98
CA ILE A 63 -9.22 5.22 -4.28
C ILE A 63 -8.78 5.34 -5.73
N ASN A 64 -7.47 5.39 -5.98
CA ASN A 64 -6.94 5.51 -7.33
C ASN A 64 -6.58 4.14 -7.89
N TYR A 65 -7.03 3.88 -9.11
CA TYR A 65 -6.78 2.64 -9.84
C TYR A 65 -5.84 2.89 -11.01
N PHE A 66 -4.74 2.15 -11.02
CA PHE A 66 -3.77 2.12 -12.12
C PHE A 66 -3.76 0.72 -12.71
N LYS A 67 -3.95 0.59 -14.03
CA LYS A 67 -3.83 -0.69 -14.74
C LYS A 67 -2.41 -0.87 -15.23
N ILE A 68 -1.81 -2.01 -14.94
CA ILE A 68 -0.44 -2.32 -15.29
C ILE A 68 -0.42 -3.38 -16.38
N ASP A 69 0.11 -3.02 -17.55
CA ASP A 69 0.23 -3.90 -18.74
C ASP A 69 -1.07 -4.63 -19.11
N GLY A 70 -2.22 -4.03 -18.81
CA GLY A 70 -3.54 -4.65 -18.99
C GLY A 70 -3.82 -5.88 -18.13
N LYS A 71 -2.93 -6.26 -17.21
CA LYS A 71 -2.95 -7.55 -16.51
C LYS A 71 -3.35 -7.52 -15.05
N PHE A 72 -3.12 -6.41 -14.34
CA PHE A 72 -3.55 -6.24 -12.96
C PHE A 72 -3.76 -4.77 -12.61
N TYR A 73 -4.43 -4.53 -11.49
CA TYR A 73 -4.57 -3.20 -10.90
C TYR A 73 -3.62 -2.99 -9.74
N LEU A 74 -2.95 -1.86 -9.75
CA LEU A 74 -2.38 -1.27 -8.56
C LEU A 74 -3.41 -0.31 -7.98
N VAL A 75 -3.84 -0.57 -6.75
CA VAL A 75 -4.90 0.18 -6.06
C VAL A 75 -4.27 1.03 -4.97
N ASP A 76 -4.35 2.34 -5.12
CA ASP A 76 -3.78 3.30 -4.17
C ASP A 76 -4.88 3.84 -3.27
N LEU A 77 -4.94 3.34 -2.02
CA LEU A 77 -5.87 3.81 -1.02
C LEU A 77 -5.46 5.20 -0.51
N PRO A 78 -6.42 6.09 -0.16
CA PRO A 78 -6.09 7.38 0.41
C PRO A 78 -5.28 7.22 1.71
N GLY A 79 -4.27 8.08 1.91
CA GLY A 79 -3.47 8.08 3.14
C GLY A 79 -4.31 8.45 4.37
N TYR A 80 -4.14 7.71 5.46
CA TYR A 80 -4.81 7.99 6.74
C TYR A 80 -3.92 8.81 7.69
N GLY A 81 -4.46 9.19 8.87
CA GLY A 81 -3.71 9.89 9.92
C GLY A 81 -3.45 11.37 9.63
N TYR A 82 -4.17 11.99 8.71
CA TYR A 82 -4.04 13.40 8.41
C TYR A 82 -4.89 14.26 9.35
N ALA A 83 -4.24 15.15 10.11
CA ALA A 83 -4.90 15.92 11.16
C ALA A 83 -5.80 17.07 10.66
N LYS A 84 -5.59 17.57 9.43
CA LYS A 84 -6.23 18.78 8.91
C LYS A 84 -7.41 18.53 7.97
N VAL A 85 -8.10 17.40 8.08
CA VAL A 85 -9.34 17.14 7.34
C VAL A 85 -10.55 17.27 8.25
N SER A 86 -11.67 17.70 7.70
CA SER A 86 -12.93 17.83 8.45
C SER A 86 -13.42 16.47 8.95
N GLN A 87 -14.24 16.45 9.99
CA GLN A 87 -14.86 15.22 10.49
C GLN A 87 -15.73 14.55 9.42
N ALA A 88 -16.43 15.35 8.60
CA ALA A 88 -17.24 14.85 7.49
C ALA A 88 -16.39 14.14 6.42
N GLU A 89 -15.22 14.68 6.09
CA GLU A 89 -14.28 14.04 5.16
C GLU A 89 -13.69 12.76 5.73
N LYS A 90 -13.32 12.73 7.01
CA LYS A 90 -12.87 11.51 7.70
C LYS A 90 -13.93 10.42 7.66
N ALA A 91 -15.19 10.77 7.95
CA ALA A 91 -16.31 9.83 7.91
C ALA A 91 -16.58 9.30 6.50
N ARG A 92 -16.51 10.16 5.48
CA ARG A 92 -16.66 9.75 4.07
C ARG A 92 -15.53 8.83 3.64
N TRP A 93 -14.29 9.17 3.97
CA TRP A 93 -13.13 8.33 3.73
C TRP A 93 -13.27 6.96 4.40
N GLY A 94 -13.63 6.94 5.69
CA GLY A 94 -13.82 5.71 6.44
C GLY A 94 -14.86 4.80 5.79
N ARG A 95 -16.04 5.35 5.37
CA ARG A 95 -17.07 4.57 4.67
C ARG A 95 -16.59 4.00 3.33
N LEU A 96 -15.82 4.77 2.55
CA LEU A 96 -15.29 4.31 1.26
C LEU A 96 -14.30 3.15 1.45
N ILE A 97 -13.38 3.28 2.41
CA ILE A 97 -12.40 2.26 2.73
C ILE A 97 -13.08 1.02 3.31
N GLN A 98 -14.04 1.21 4.22
CA GLN A 98 -14.83 0.10 4.76
C GLN A 98 -15.55 -0.66 3.63
N ALA A 99 -16.22 0.06 2.73
CA ALA A 99 -16.90 -0.56 1.59
C ALA A 99 -15.97 -1.33 0.65
N TRP A 100 -14.69 -0.93 0.59
CA TRP A 100 -13.67 -1.65 -0.17
C TRP A 100 -13.24 -2.93 0.56
N PHE A 101 -12.97 -2.86 1.86
CA PHE A 101 -12.57 -4.01 2.68
C PHE A 101 -13.72 -5.00 2.92
N ASP A 102 -14.98 -4.55 2.89
CA ASP A 102 -16.17 -5.42 3.00
C ASP A 102 -16.32 -6.40 1.83
N ASP A 103 -15.58 -6.17 0.71
CA ASP A 103 -15.53 -7.10 -0.40
C ASP A 103 -14.10 -7.67 -0.57
N PRO A 104 -13.75 -8.73 0.19
CA PRO A 104 -12.41 -9.30 0.15
C PRO A 104 -12.07 -9.90 -1.22
N THR A 105 -13.05 -10.11 -2.11
CA THR A 105 -12.80 -10.61 -3.47
C THR A 105 -12.04 -9.62 -4.33
N LEU A 106 -12.05 -8.33 -3.98
CA LEU A 106 -11.31 -7.29 -4.68
C LEU A 106 -9.80 -7.37 -4.43
N MET A 107 -9.35 -7.94 -3.30
CA MET A 107 -7.93 -7.96 -2.94
C MET A 107 -7.26 -9.28 -3.33
N THR A 108 -6.23 -9.19 -4.18
CA THR A 108 -5.31 -10.30 -4.45
C THR A 108 -4.15 -10.30 -3.45
N LEU A 109 -3.56 -9.12 -3.20
CA LEU A 109 -2.51 -8.93 -2.19
C LEU A 109 -2.61 -7.52 -1.61
N GLY A 110 -2.52 -7.40 -0.29
CA GLY A 110 -2.38 -6.12 0.41
C GLY A 110 -0.90 -5.76 0.64
N CYS A 111 -0.55 -4.50 0.42
CA CYS A 111 0.75 -3.92 0.74
C CYS A 111 0.55 -2.78 1.75
N MET A 112 0.71 -3.08 3.03
CA MET A 112 0.56 -2.09 4.10
C MET A 112 1.90 -1.41 4.37
N LEU A 113 1.99 -0.11 4.12
CA LEU A 113 3.20 0.67 4.35
C LEU A 113 3.22 1.26 5.76
N VAL A 114 4.37 1.08 6.42
CA VAL A 114 4.69 1.73 7.70
C VAL A 114 6.05 2.41 7.61
N ASP A 115 6.29 3.35 8.51
CA ASP A 115 7.60 4.02 8.61
C ASP A 115 8.55 3.16 9.46
N ALA A 116 9.62 2.65 8.86
CA ALA A 116 10.57 1.76 9.53
C ALA A 116 11.24 2.39 10.77
N ARG A 117 11.26 3.73 10.87
CA ARG A 117 11.92 4.46 11.97
C ARG A 117 11.12 4.47 13.26
N HIS A 118 9.81 4.25 13.20
CA HIS A 118 8.89 4.50 14.30
C HIS A 118 8.06 3.27 14.65
N LYS A 119 7.61 3.23 15.90
CA LYS A 119 6.56 2.30 16.30
C LYS A 119 5.29 2.59 15.49
N PRO A 120 4.61 1.58 14.92
CA PRO A 120 3.31 1.77 14.27
C PRO A 120 2.32 2.51 15.17
N THR A 121 1.53 3.40 14.57
CA THR A 121 0.53 4.20 15.28
C THR A 121 -0.76 3.40 15.50
N ALA A 122 -1.69 3.95 16.29
CA ALA A 122 -3.02 3.34 16.47
C ALA A 122 -3.76 3.21 15.13
N ASP A 123 -3.63 4.19 14.23
CA ASP A 123 -4.22 4.11 12.88
C ASP A 123 -3.57 2.99 12.03
N ASP A 124 -2.26 2.76 12.17
CA ASP A 124 -1.57 1.64 11.54
C ASP A 124 -2.10 0.30 12.08
N CYS A 125 -2.32 0.20 13.40
CA CYS A 125 -2.90 -1.01 14.00
C CYS A 125 -4.33 -1.26 13.49
N THR A 126 -5.16 -0.21 13.40
CA THR A 126 -6.51 -0.30 12.84
C THR A 126 -6.49 -0.82 11.40
N MET A 127 -5.62 -0.25 10.56
CA MET A 127 -5.46 -0.69 9.18
C MET A 127 -4.96 -2.14 9.09
N GLY A 128 -4.00 -2.52 9.92
CA GLY A 128 -3.49 -3.90 10.01
C GLY A 128 -4.59 -4.89 10.38
N ASN A 129 -5.48 -4.53 11.31
CA ASN A 129 -6.62 -5.36 11.69
C ASN A 129 -7.61 -5.53 10.52
N TRP A 130 -7.90 -4.47 9.79
CA TRP A 130 -8.73 -4.59 8.58
C TRP A 130 -8.14 -5.56 7.55
N PHE A 131 -6.83 -5.52 7.30
CA PHE A 131 -6.19 -6.52 6.42
C PHE A 131 -6.35 -7.94 6.95
N LYS A 132 -6.13 -8.17 8.25
CA LYS A 132 -6.32 -9.50 8.87
C LYS A 132 -7.76 -10.01 8.74
N GLU A 133 -8.74 -9.14 8.96
CA GLU A 133 -10.17 -9.46 8.89
C GLU A 133 -10.63 -9.90 7.49
N THR A 134 -9.93 -9.48 6.44
CA THR A 134 -10.24 -9.93 5.07
C THR A 134 -9.95 -11.41 4.85
N GLY A 135 -9.08 -12.03 5.64
CA GLY A 135 -8.54 -13.37 5.41
C GLY A 135 -7.71 -13.48 4.12
N ARG A 136 -7.38 -12.37 3.47
CA ARG A 136 -6.56 -12.33 2.26
C ARG A 136 -5.09 -12.07 2.58
N PRO A 137 -4.16 -12.53 1.71
CA PRO A 137 -2.74 -12.30 1.93
C PRO A 137 -2.39 -10.81 1.92
N PHE A 138 -1.50 -10.42 2.82
CA PHE A 138 -0.91 -9.09 2.82
C PHE A 138 0.53 -9.13 3.33
N VAL A 139 1.30 -8.11 2.97
CA VAL A 139 2.66 -7.88 3.44
C VAL A 139 2.76 -6.49 4.07
N VAL A 140 3.67 -6.34 5.01
CA VAL A 140 4.00 -5.03 5.58
C VAL A 140 5.29 -4.53 4.93
N VAL A 141 5.25 -3.33 4.37
CA VAL A 141 6.40 -2.68 3.74
C VAL A 141 6.93 -1.61 4.69
N ALA A 142 8.06 -1.89 5.35
CA ALA A 142 8.71 -0.98 6.27
C ALA A 142 9.61 0.00 5.49
N ASN A 143 9.02 1.13 5.07
CA ASN A 143 9.69 2.14 4.23
C ASN A 143 10.58 3.07 5.03
N LYS A 144 11.47 3.79 4.33
CA LYS A 144 12.49 4.72 4.86
C LYS A 144 13.65 4.02 5.57
N LEU A 145 13.96 2.79 5.13
CA LEU A 145 15.08 2.01 5.63
C LEU A 145 16.42 2.79 5.58
N ASP A 146 16.61 3.60 4.56
CA ASP A 146 17.78 4.45 4.35
C ASP A 146 18.03 5.47 5.46
N LYS A 147 17.05 5.74 6.31
CA LYS A 147 17.15 6.64 7.46
C LYS A 147 17.57 5.94 8.75
N LEU A 148 17.74 4.61 8.73
CA LEU A 148 18.18 3.80 9.86
C LEU A 148 19.66 3.44 9.75
N LYS A 149 20.34 3.33 10.90
CA LYS A 149 21.63 2.66 11.01
C LYS A 149 21.42 1.15 10.92
N LYS A 150 22.43 0.42 10.47
CA LYS A 150 22.35 -1.05 10.34
C LYS A 150 21.93 -1.74 11.64
N SER A 151 22.42 -1.25 12.79
CA SER A 151 22.07 -1.78 14.11
C SER A 151 20.62 -1.52 14.55
N GLU A 152 19.92 -0.58 13.92
CA GLU A 152 18.54 -0.21 14.26
C GLU A 152 17.52 -0.99 13.42
N ILE A 153 17.94 -1.60 12.30
CA ILE A 153 17.04 -2.23 11.34
C ILE A 153 16.26 -3.38 12.00
N GLU A 154 16.96 -4.40 12.49
CA GLU A 154 16.31 -5.59 13.05
C GLU A 154 15.43 -5.27 14.27
N PRO A 155 15.89 -4.48 15.27
CA PRO A 155 15.02 -4.08 16.40
C PRO A 155 13.76 -3.33 15.95
N ASN A 156 13.85 -2.49 14.91
CA ASN A 156 12.69 -1.75 14.41
C ASN A 156 11.71 -2.66 13.64
N LEU A 157 12.21 -3.60 12.84
CA LEU A 157 11.35 -4.58 12.16
C LEU A 157 10.63 -5.48 13.17
N GLN A 158 11.32 -5.93 14.21
CA GLN A 158 10.73 -6.72 15.28
C GLN A 158 9.64 -5.92 16.03
N ARG A 159 9.91 -4.66 16.36
CA ARG A 159 8.91 -3.76 16.98
C ARG A 159 7.67 -3.56 16.11
N ILE A 160 7.84 -3.45 14.78
CA ILE A 160 6.71 -3.35 13.85
C ILE A 160 5.88 -4.62 13.90
N ARG A 161 6.51 -5.78 13.85
CA ARG A 161 5.86 -7.10 13.90
C ARG A 161 5.05 -7.27 15.19
N GLU A 162 5.66 -6.97 16.33
CA GLU A 162 5.01 -7.06 17.63
C GLU A 162 3.85 -6.07 17.79
N THR A 163 4.05 -4.80 17.39
CA THR A 163 3.00 -3.76 17.52
C THR A 163 1.78 -4.04 16.65
N LEU A 164 1.99 -4.57 15.44
CA LEU A 164 0.91 -4.94 14.54
C LEU A 164 0.37 -6.36 14.82
N GLU A 165 0.94 -7.07 15.80
CA GLU A 165 0.55 -8.45 16.16
C GLU A 165 0.50 -9.37 14.93
N LEU A 166 1.60 -9.36 14.16
CA LEU A 166 1.70 -10.16 12.93
C LEU A 166 2.11 -11.60 13.25
N ASP A 167 1.41 -12.55 12.68
CA ASP A 167 1.84 -13.94 12.67
C ASP A 167 2.98 -14.20 11.65
N ASP A 168 3.54 -15.40 11.67
CA ASP A 168 4.70 -15.75 10.83
C ASP A 168 4.38 -15.78 9.32
N SER A 169 3.11 -15.86 8.95
CA SER A 169 2.69 -15.85 7.53
C SER A 169 2.82 -14.46 6.89
N VAL A 170 2.78 -13.40 7.69
CA VAL A 170 2.87 -12.02 7.21
C VAL A 170 4.33 -11.59 7.13
N LYS A 171 4.81 -11.32 5.93
CA LYS A 171 6.16 -10.83 5.70
C LYS A 171 6.26 -9.35 6.01
N VAL A 172 7.33 -8.95 6.69
CA VAL A 172 7.73 -7.55 6.85
C VAL A 172 8.92 -7.31 5.93
N ILE A 173 8.73 -6.50 4.90
CA ILE A 173 9.73 -6.21 3.87
C ILE A 173 10.40 -4.86 4.19
N PRO A 174 11.69 -4.84 4.57
CA PRO A 174 12.43 -3.61 4.69
C PRO A 174 12.58 -2.96 3.32
N PHE A 175 12.26 -1.67 3.23
CA PHE A 175 12.19 -0.95 1.96
C PHE A 175 12.78 0.46 2.03
N SER A 176 13.46 0.87 0.97
CA SER A 176 13.85 2.25 0.75
C SER A 176 13.38 2.72 -0.63
N ALA A 177 12.37 3.58 -0.66
CA ALA A 177 11.94 4.20 -1.91
C ALA A 177 13.04 5.10 -2.52
N GLU A 178 13.89 5.66 -1.68
CA GLU A 178 15.04 6.51 -2.08
C GLU A 178 16.12 5.68 -2.79
N LYS A 179 16.61 4.61 -2.13
CA LYS A 179 17.73 3.79 -2.63
C LYS A 179 17.29 2.60 -3.48
N GLY A 180 16.08 2.13 -3.31
CA GLY A 180 15.56 0.95 -4.02
C GLY A 180 15.74 -0.37 -3.27
N ASP A 181 16.28 -0.34 -2.05
CA ASP A 181 16.38 -1.54 -1.22
C ASP A 181 14.98 -2.17 -1.01
N GLY A 182 14.89 -3.49 -1.07
CA GLY A 182 13.64 -4.23 -0.90
C GLY A 182 12.72 -4.25 -2.14
N ARG A 183 13.06 -3.53 -3.23
CA ARG A 183 12.24 -3.52 -4.45
C ARG A 183 12.02 -4.90 -5.02
N ASP A 184 13.08 -5.68 -5.19
CA ASP A 184 12.99 -7.01 -5.79
C ASP A 184 12.25 -8.00 -4.88
N ALA A 185 12.40 -7.88 -3.56
CA ALA A 185 11.65 -8.69 -2.60
C ALA A 185 10.14 -8.40 -2.70
N LEU A 186 9.74 -7.13 -2.78
CA LEU A 186 8.33 -6.75 -2.94
C LEU A 186 7.79 -7.17 -4.31
N LEU A 187 8.54 -7.01 -5.40
CA LEU A 187 8.15 -7.50 -6.72
C LEU A 187 8.00 -9.02 -6.74
N GLY A 188 8.83 -9.77 -6.03
CA GLY A 188 8.69 -11.20 -5.87
C GLY A 188 7.35 -11.59 -5.23
N GLU A 189 6.92 -10.88 -4.18
CA GLU A 189 5.60 -11.11 -3.56
C GLU A 189 4.45 -10.79 -4.52
N LEU A 190 4.53 -9.68 -5.24
CA LEU A 190 3.51 -9.32 -6.23
C LEU A 190 3.43 -10.42 -7.32
N ALA A 191 4.57 -10.85 -7.87
CA ALA A 191 4.64 -11.88 -8.90
C ALA A 191 4.03 -13.21 -8.45
N ALA A 192 4.33 -13.63 -7.22
CA ALA A 192 3.81 -14.87 -6.63
C ALA A 192 2.27 -14.86 -6.54
N HIS A 193 1.67 -13.72 -6.20
CA HIS A 193 0.22 -13.59 -6.05
C HIS A 193 -0.52 -13.31 -7.35
N ILE A 194 0.12 -12.64 -8.31
CA ILE A 194 -0.44 -12.42 -9.66
C ILE A 194 -0.31 -13.68 -10.53
N GLY A 195 0.69 -14.55 -10.22
CA GLY A 195 0.99 -15.74 -11.02
C GLY A 195 1.85 -15.44 -12.26
N GLU A 196 2.43 -14.26 -12.36
CA GLU A 196 3.27 -13.85 -13.49
C GLU A 196 4.42 -12.92 -13.05
N GLY A 197 5.62 -13.16 -13.57
CA GLY A 197 6.80 -12.35 -13.29
C GLY A 197 6.86 -11.02 -14.05
N PHE A 198 7.76 -10.14 -13.62
CA PHE A 198 7.97 -8.80 -14.20
C PHE A 198 9.21 -8.73 -15.10
N ARG A 199 9.23 -7.77 -16.04
CA ARG A 199 10.35 -7.42 -16.90
C ARG A 199 10.62 -5.92 -16.87
#